data_007e17ef81824229c018c3b8e276a54e
#
_entry.id   007e17ef81824229c018c3b8e276a54e
#
_cell.length_a   1.000
_cell.length_b   1.000
_cell.length_c   1.000
_cell.angle_alpha   90.00
_cell.angle_beta   90.00
_cell.angle_gamma   90.00
#
_symmetry.space_group_name_H-M   'P 1'
#
loop_
_entity.id
_entity.type
_entity.pdbx_description
1 polymer ?
#
loop_
_entity_poly.entity_id
_entity_poly.type
_entity_poly.pdbx_seq_one_letter_code
_entity_poly.pdbx_strand_id
1 'polypeptide(L)'
;GRTLISISWSLQRARYGEHPFWMACVLAAMLGQIGLPGGGIGFGYGAIGNIGKTAKRMQGPLFEQGTNPISDFIPVSRIADMLLNPGGSYNFNGEKRVYPDIKLVYWCGGNPFHHHQDLNRLNKAWQYPETIIVHEPWWTATAKRADIVFPATTQFERSDIGWAKGDPYIFYMPQMISPVGLAKNDYDIFSELSGKLNCKEKFTHNQSSDEWIKNIYDKFYKQSKDQGIMVLNFETLKEKNFERMSIDLNEEDYVPFKDFRKDPLAHPLGTPSGKIEIYSEKIANFNYPEIPGHPTYNKPFLDKNFPLRLLSPQPHDKLHSQLQAAVEDTNDYAVLMMNPKDANARGISRGDLIKIWNSRGSCLATLELKETILPGVVSMATGAWFSPDEDG
;
A
#
# COMPACT_ATOMS: atom_id res chain seq x y z
N GLY A 1 26.94 20.27 -12.19
CA GLY A 1 25.47 20.36 -12.28
C GLY A 1 24.80 19.89 -11.02
N ARG A 2 23.50 20.11 -10.88
CA ARG A 2 22.71 19.57 -9.76
C ARG A 2 22.10 18.24 -10.15
N THR A 3 22.08 17.30 -9.21
CA THR A 3 21.54 15.96 -9.42
C THR A 3 20.54 15.64 -8.32
N LEU A 4 19.31 15.36 -8.71
CA LEU A 4 18.28 14.78 -7.87
C LEU A 4 18.15 13.29 -8.22
N ILE A 5 18.32 12.42 -7.24
CA ILE A 5 18.08 10.99 -7.39
C ILE A 5 16.61 10.73 -7.04
N SER A 6 15.88 10.15 -7.97
CA SER A 6 14.51 9.69 -7.74
C SER A 6 14.42 8.18 -7.91
N ILE A 7 13.68 7.53 -7.04
CA ILE A 7 13.49 6.07 -7.06
C ILE A 7 12.00 5.72 -7.06
N SER A 8 11.67 4.60 -7.68
CA SER A 8 10.30 4.10 -7.76
C SER A 8 10.00 3.17 -6.59
N TRP A 9 8.77 3.21 -6.08
CA TRP A 9 8.29 2.30 -5.05
C TRP A 9 8.29 0.82 -5.48
N SER A 10 8.23 0.56 -6.77
CA SER A 10 8.26 -0.81 -7.30
C SER A 10 9.52 -1.59 -6.95
N LEU A 11 10.63 -0.92 -6.66
CA LEU A 11 11.90 -1.57 -6.30
C LEU A 11 11.79 -2.45 -5.04
N GLN A 12 10.89 -2.12 -4.10
CA GLN A 12 10.66 -2.93 -2.91
C GLN A 12 10.03 -4.31 -3.21
N ARG A 13 9.38 -4.46 -4.39
CA ARG A 13 8.70 -5.71 -4.77
C ARG A 13 9.66 -6.74 -5.37
N ALA A 14 10.82 -6.85 -4.79
CA ALA A 14 11.85 -7.80 -5.17
C ALA A 14 12.54 -8.34 -3.92
N ARG A 15 13.22 -9.48 -4.06
CA ARG A 15 14.11 -9.96 -3.01
C ARG A 15 15.19 -8.93 -2.76
N TYR A 16 15.45 -8.61 -1.49
CA TYR A 16 16.37 -7.54 -1.07
C TYR A 16 15.98 -6.13 -1.55
N GLY A 17 14.69 -5.89 -1.71
CA GLY A 17 14.14 -4.63 -2.24
C GLY A 17 14.41 -3.40 -1.37
N GLU A 18 14.83 -3.54 -0.12
CA GLU A 18 15.25 -2.47 0.79
C GLU A 18 16.59 -1.85 0.40
N HIS A 19 17.52 -2.62 -0.16
CA HIS A 19 18.85 -2.13 -0.50
C HIS A 19 18.89 -0.99 -1.53
N PRO A 20 18.11 -0.99 -2.62
CA PRO A 20 18.09 0.11 -3.58
C PRO A 20 17.71 1.46 -2.96
N PHE A 21 16.77 1.49 -1.99
CA PHE A 21 16.37 2.72 -1.30
C PHE A 21 17.52 3.27 -0.45
N TRP A 22 18.16 2.42 0.32
CA TRP A 22 19.29 2.82 1.13
C TRP A 22 20.49 3.23 0.26
N MET A 23 20.79 2.48 -0.80
CA MET A 23 21.86 2.83 -1.74
C MET A 23 21.61 4.17 -2.43
N ALA A 24 20.37 4.53 -2.76
CA ALA A 24 20.02 5.82 -3.32
C ALA A 24 20.32 6.98 -2.32
N CYS A 25 20.05 6.77 -1.03
CA CYS A 25 20.43 7.72 0.02
C CYS A 25 21.96 7.86 0.10
N VAL A 26 22.70 6.75 0.05
CA VAL A 26 24.17 6.75 0.08
C VAL A 26 24.73 7.49 -1.13
N LEU A 27 24.21 7.18 -2.33
CA LEU A 27 24.65 7.85 -3.56
C LEU A 27 24.37 9.37 -3.52
N ALA A 28 23.20 9.78 -3.03
CA ALA A 28 22.85 11.17 -2.85
C ALA A 28 23.80 11.89 -1.85
N ALA A 29 24.17 11.19 -0.78
CA ALA A 29 25.15 11.69 0.20
C ALA A 29 26.54 11.86 -0.42
N MET A 30 27.01 10.88 -1.19
CA MET A 30 28.29 10.93 -1.90
C MET A 30 28.36 12.07 -2.91
N LEU A 31 27.26 12.40 -3.58
CA LEU A 31 27.16 13.56 -4.48
C LEU A 31 27.18 14.89 -3.72
N GLY A 32 27.00 14.89 -2.40
CA GLY A 32 27.09 16.09 -1.56
C GLY A 32 25.97 17.11 -1.81
N GLN A 33 24.84 16.72 -2.38
CA GLN A 33 23.81 17.66 -2.82
C GLN A 33 22.52 17.62 -1.99
N ILE A 34 22.44 16.77 -0.95
CA ILE A 34 21.31 16.76 -0.01
C ILE A 34 21.22 18.12 0.68
N GLY A 35 20.03 18.71 0.72
CA GLY A 35 19.81 20.04 1.28
C GLY A 35 20.08 21.21 0.31
N LEU A 36 20.35 20.93 -0.96
CA LEU A 36 20.44 21.94 -2.02
C LEU A 36 19.17 21.98 -2.87
N PRO A 37 18.73 23.16 -3.33
CA PRO A 37 17.60 23.24 -4.26
C PRO A 37 17.84 22.41 -5.53
N GLY A 38 16.93 21.52 -5.88
CA GLY A 38 17.05 20.64 -7.06
C GLY A 38 18.14 19.58 -6.97
N GLY A 39 18.66 19.29 -5.78
CA GLY A 39 19.64 18.23 -5.52
C GLY A 39 19.21 17.26 -4.45
N GLY A 40 19.96 16.17 -4.26
CA GLY A 40 19.75 15.18 -3.21
C GLY A 40 18.92 13.97 -3.64
N ILE A 41 17.99 13.55 -2.81
CA ILE A 41 17.15 12.37 -3.06
C ILE A 41 15.66 12.72 -2.92
N GLY A 42 14.86 12.21 -3.82
CA GLY A 42 13.40 12.29 -3.79
C GLY A 42 12.74 10.93 -3.92
N PHE A 43 11.69 10.75 -3.15
CA PHE A 43 10.90 9.54 -3.11
C PHE A 43 9.43 9.87 -2.93
N GLY A 44 8.58 9.35 -3.80
CA GLY A 44 7.14 9.58 -3.72
C GLY A 44 6.71 11.03 -3.92
N TYR A 45 7.37 11.79 -4.79
CA TYR A 45 7.04 13.19 -5.08
C TYR A 45 5.57 13.36 -5.42
N GLY A 46 4.88 14.22 -4.66
CA GLY A 46 3.45 14.50 -4.82
C GLY A 46 2.49 13.36 -4.48
N ALA A 47 2.98 12.12 -4.34
CA ALA A 47 2.11 10.97 -4.13
C ALA A 47 1.60 10.84 -2.68
N ILE A 48 2.44 11.20 -1.71
CA ILE A 48 2.10 11.10 -0.27
C ILE A 48 1.97 12.46 0.42
N GLY A 49 1.88 13.53 -0.35
CA GLY A 49 1.68 14.89 0.14
C GLY A 49 2.82 15.47 0.99
N ASN A 50 3.96 14.80 1.11
CA ASN A 50 5.03 15.18 2.02
C ASN A 50 6.27 15.76 1.32
N ILE A 51 6.54 15.35 0.09
CA ILE A 51 7.75 15.71 -0.65
C ILE A 51 7.33 16.34 -1.97
N GLY A 52 7.99 17.41 -2.35
CA GLY A 52 7.71 18.14 -3.59
C GLY A 52 6.45 19.02 -3.55
N LYS A 53 5.82 19.18 -2.39
CA LYS A 53 4.69 20.10 -2.17
C LYS A 53 5.11 21.28 -1.30
N THR A 54 4.64 22.45 -1.67
CA THR A 54 4.88 23.73 -0.99
C THR A 54 3.75 24.11 -0.03
N ALA A 55 3.06 23.12 0.51
CA ALA A 55 1.98 23.33 1.45
C ALA A 55 2.43 23.06 2.89
N LYS A 56 1.98 23.93 3.83
CA LYS A 56 2.19 23.73 5.26
C LYS A 56 1.54 22.42 5.70
N ARG A 57 2.27 21.61 6.45
CA ARG A 57 1.74 20.37 7.02
C ARG A 57 0.76 20.73 8.14
N MET A 58 -0.42 20.17 8.05
CA MET A 58 -1.44 20.27 9.09
C MET A 58 -2.07 18.89 9.34
N GLN A 59 -2.70 18.76 10.49
CA GLN A 59 -3.51 17.59 10.77
C GLN A 59 -4.91 17.85 10.22
N GLY A 60 -5.39 16.97 9.35
CA GLY A 60 -6.74 17.06 8.79
C GLY A 60 -7.82 16.51 9.74
N PRO A 61 -9.06 16.42 9.25
CA PRO A 61 -10.14 15.77 9.97
C PRO A 61 -9.79 14.30 10.25
N LEU A 62 -9.84 13.89 11.52
CA LEU A 62 -9.47 12.53 11.94
C LEU A 62 -10.46 12.01 12.98
N PHE A 63 -10.75 10.71 12.90
CA PHE A 63 -11.40 9.99 13.99
C PHE A 63 -10.47 9.89 15.22
N GLU A 64 -11.06 9.95 16.39
CA GLU A 64 -10.38 9.56 17.63
C GLU A 64 -10.26 8.03 17.67
N GLN A 65 -9.03 7.53 17.80
CA GLN A 65 -8.79 6.08 17.71
C GLN A 65 -8.64 5.39 19.07
N GLY A 66 -8.73 6.12 20.17
CA GLY A 66 -8.54 5.54 21.50
C GLY A 66 -7.17 4.83 21.64
N THR A 67 -7.09 3.91 22.61
CA THR A 67 -5.89 3.10 22.87
C THR A 67 -6.17 1.64 22.58
N ASN A 68 -5.39 1.04 21.68
CA ASN A 68 -5.44 -0.40 21.46
C ASN A 68 -4.70 -1.12 22.62
N PRO A 69 -5.38 -1.98 23.40
CA PRO A 69 -4.73 -2.72 24.46
C PRO A 69 -3.80 -3.82 23.94
N ILE A 70 -3.93 -4.22 22.67
CA ILE A 70 -3.10 -5.24 22.05
C ILE A 70 -1.94 -4.57 21.30
N SER A 71 -0.72 -4.91 21.71
CA SER A 71 0.51 -4.41 21.08
C SER A 71 1.06 -5.36 20.01
N ASP A 72 0.55 -6.58 19.93
CA ASP A 72 1.00 -7.55 18.94
C ASP A 72 0.56 -7.18 17.53
N PHE A 73 1.44 -7.43 16.60
CA PHE A 73 1.19 -7.22 15.18
C PHE A 73 1.95 -8.26 14.34
N ILE A 74 1.47 -8.47 13.14
CA ILE A 74 2.10 -9.36 12.16
C ILE A 74 2.50 -8.53 10.94
N PRO A 75 3.74 -8.62 10.46
CA PRO A 75 4.11 -8.06 9.18
C PRO A 75 3.24 -8.66 8.07
N VAL A 76 2.75 -7.82 7.15
CA VAL A 76 1.82 -8.24 6.08
C VAL A 76 2.35 -9.45 5.29
N SER A 77 3.65 -9.50 5.02
CA SER A 77 4.28 -10.62 4.30
C SER A 77 4.29 -11.96 5.08
N ARG A 78 3.91 -11.95 6.36
CA ARG A 78 3.96 -13.12 7.26
C ARG A 78 2.60 -13.74 7.56
N ILE A 79 1.52 -13.26 6.95
CA ILE A 79 0.16 -13.76 7.23
C ILE A 79 0.06 -15.26 6.99
N ALA A 80 0.52 -15.74 5.82
CA ALA A 80 0.51 -17.18 5.52
C ALA A 80 1.39 -17.99 6.49
N ASP A 81 2.56 -17.46 6.87
CA ASP A 81 3.44 -18.10 7.86
C ASP A 81 2.76 -18.23 9.22
N MET A 82 2.13 -17.17 9.69
CA MET A 82 1.41 -17.14 10.97
C MET A 82 0.31 -18.18 11.02
N LEU A 83 -0.55 -18.22 10.01
CA LEU A 83 -1.68 -19.13 9.96
C LEU A 83 -1.25 -20.60 9.86
N LEU A 84 -0.15 -20.88 9.14
CA LEU A 84 0.36 -22.26 8.97
C LEU A 84 1.24 -22.73 10.12
N ASN A 85 1.71 -21.85 10.98
CA ASN A 85 2.69 -22.18 12.03
C ASN A 85 2.39 -21.47 13.35
N PRO A 86 1.21 -21.69 13.96
CA PRO A 86 0.88 -21.14 15.27
C PRO A 86 1.92 -21.54 16.30
N GLY A 87 2.35 -20.62 17.17
CA GLY A 87 3.40 -20.84 18.17
C GLY A 87 4.84 -20.88 17.62
N GLY A 88 5.00 -20.87 16.28
CA GLY A 88 6.29 -20.76 15.64
C GLY A 88 6.94 -19.38 15.84
N SER A 89 8.26 -19.31 15.74
CA SER A 89 8.98 -18.05 15.93
C SER A 89 9.39 -17.42 14.59
N TYR A 90 9.47 -16.08 14.58
CA TYR A 90 9.99 -15.31 13.47
C TYR A 90 10.85 -14.14 13.95
N ASN A 91 11.74 -13.68 13.09
CA ASN A 91 12.57 -12.52 13.37
C ASN A 91 11.93 -11.25 12.78
N PHE A 92 11.94 -10.17 13.56
CA PHE A 92 11.50 -8.85 13.12
C PHE A 92 12.35 -7.77 13.80
N ASN A 93 13.05 -6.96 13.00
CA ASN A 93 13.91 -5.86 13.47
C ASN A 93 14.89 -6.26 14.59
N GLY A 94 15.49 -7.44 14.48
CA GLY A 94 16.44 -7.97 15.46
C GLY A 94 15.81 -8.68 16.66
N GLU A 95 14.49 -8.66 16.78
CA GLU A 95 13.73 -9.33 17.84
C GLU A 95 13.20 -10.68 17.37
N LYS A 96 13.20 -11.67 18.28
CA LYS A 96 12.50 -12.93 18.06
C LYS A 96 11.08 -12.82 18.58
N ARG A 97 10.10 -13.04 17.71
CA ARG A 97 8.67 -13.00 18.04
C ARG A 97 8.02 -14.34 17.79
N VAL A 98 6.83 -14.55 18.31
CA VAL A 98 6.06 -15.79 18.21
C VAL A 98 4.74 -15.51 17.52
N TYR A 99 4.33 -16.38 16.59
CA TYR A 99 3.04 -16.29 15.93
C TYR A 99 1.90 -16.67 16.89
N PRO A 100 0.85 -15.84 16.96
CA PRO A 100 -0.36 -16.22 17.69
C PRO A 100 -1.11 -17.35 16.97
N ASP A 101 -1.97 -18.06 17.71
CA ASP A 101 -2.94 -19.00 17.15
C ASP A 101 -4.23 -18.24 16.79
N ILE A 102 -4.40 -17.91 15.52
CA ILE A 102 -5.52 -17.11 15.01
C ILE A 102 -6.71 -18.01 14.67
N LYS A 103 -7.83 -17.77 15.34
CA LYS A 103 -9.09 -18.48 15.11
C LYS A 103 -10.06 -17.70 14.24
N LEU A 104 -9.99 -16.36 14.27
CA LEU A 104 -10.84 -15.48 13.49
C LEU A 104 -10.00 -14.48 12.70
N VAL A 105 -10.27 -14.37 11.41
CA VAL A 105 -9.76 -13.30 10.55
C VAL A 105 -10.91 -12.37 10.23
N TYR A 106 -10.76 -11.10 10.59
CA TYR A 106 -11.72 -10.04 10.25
C TYR A 106 -11.04 -9.06 9.30
N TRP A 107 -11.46 -9.06 8.04
CA TRP A 107 -10.79 -8.31 6.97
C TRP A 107 -11.67 -7.18 6.44
N CYS A 108 -11.24 -5.94 6.62
CA CYS A 108 -11.94 -4.75 6.15
C CYS A 108 -11.06 -3.99 5.16
N GLY A 109 -11.46 -4.00 3.90
CA GLY A 109 -10.72 -3.37 2.81
C GLY A 109 -9.46 -4.11 2.37
N GLY A 110 -9.12 -4.00 1.10
CA GLY A 110 -8.00 -4.69 0.49
C GLY A 110 -8.31 -6.13 0.08
N ASN A 111 -7.47 -6.69 -0.78
CA ASN A 111 -7.65 -8.02 -1.34
C ASN A 111 -6.35 -8.84 -1.23
N PRO A 112 -6.12 -9.56 -0.11
CA PRO A 112 -4.90 -10.32 0.12
C PRO A 112 -4.66 -11.38 -0.95
N PHE A 113 -5.71 -11.96 -1.55
CA PHE A 113 -5.59 -12.87 -2.68
C PHE A 113 -5.18 -12.20 -4.00
N HIS A 114 -4.83 -10.92 -3.95
CA HIS A 114 -4.12 -10.24 -5.03
C HIS A 114 -2.75 -9.71 -4.58
N HIS A 115 -2.67 -9.16 -3.37
CA HIS A 115 -1.46 -8.45 -2.91
C HIS A 115 -0.42 -9.38 -2.28
N HIS A 116 -0.82 -10.55 -1.80
CA HIS A 116 0.07 -11.46 -1.09
C HIS A 116 0.93 -12.26 -2.06
N GLN A 117 2.14 -12.62 -1.61
CA GLN A 117 3.03 -13.52 -2.33
C GLN A 117 2.56 -14.96 -2.13
N ASP A 118 2.83 -15.82 -3.12
CA ASP A 118 2.54 -17.26 -3.07
C ASP A 118 1.07 -17.55 -2.69
N LEU A 119 0.17 -17.23 -3.62
CA LEU A 119 -1.27 -17.35 -3.39
C LEU A 119 -1.73 -18.79 -3.12
N ASN A 120 -1.04 -19.78 -3.67
CA ASN A 120 -1.32 -21.20 -3.37
C ASN A 120 -1.03 -21.52 -1.89
N ARG A 121 0.06 -20.98 -1.36
CA ARG A 121 0.39 -21.11 0.06
C ARG A 121 -0.60 -20.33 0.93
N LEU A 122 -0.99 -19.13 0.52
CA LEU A 122 -2.02 -18.35 1.22
C LEU A 122 -3.36 -19.10 1.21
N ASN A 123 -3.77 -19.70 0.10
CA ASN A 123 -5.01 -20.45 0.00
C ASN A 123 -5.06 -21.65 0.97
N LYS A 124 -3.93 -22.33 1.15
CA LYS A 124 -3.81 -23.37 2.20
C LYS A 124 -3.91 -22.78 3.60
N ALA A 125 -3.19 -21.68 3.85
CA ALA A 125 -3.23 -20.99 5.15
C ALA A 125 -4.63 -20.50 5.53
N TRP A 126 -5.42 -20.09 4.54
CA TRP A 126 -6.76 -19.56 4.72
C TRP A 126 -7.78 -20.60 5.20
N GLN A 127 -7.41 -21.87 5.18
CA GLN A 127 -8.26 -22.96 5.71
C GLN A 127 -8.08 -23.21 7.22
N TYR A 128 -7.13 -22.54 7.88
CA TYR A 128 -6.83 -22.78 9.30
C TYR A 128 -7.70 -21.96 10.28
N PRO A 129 -8.03 -20.69 10.02
CA PRO A 129 -8.97 -19.97 10.88
C PRO A 129 -10.34 -20.66 10.91
N GLU A 130 -10.99 -20.65 12.08
CA GLU A 130 -12.35 -21.18 12.24
C GLU A 130 -13.40 -20.32 11.57
N THR A 131 -13.12 -19.02 11.43
CA THR A 131 -14.06 -18.05 10.84
C THR A 131 -13.29 -16.95 10.12
N ILE A 132 -13.76 -16.60 8.93
CA ILE A 132 -13.25 -15.49 8.12
C ILE A 132 -14.41 -14.57 7.77
N ILE A 133 -14.30 -13.31 8.20
CA ILE A 133 -15.26 -12.24 7.95
C ILE A 133 -14.61 -11.20 7.05
N VAL A 134 -15.33 -10.75 6.02
CA VAL A 134 -14.83 -9.76 5.06
C VAL A 134 -15.86 -8.65 4.87
N HIS A 135 -15.42 -7.39 4.86
CA HIS A 135 -16.19 -6.25 4.33
C HIS A 135 -15.73 -5.98 2.91
N GLU A 136 -16.62 -6.07 1.94
CA GLU A 136 -16.23 -5.90 0.54
C GLU A 136 -17.43 -5.45 -0.31
N PRO A 137 -17.28 -4.40 -1.15
CA PRO A 137 -18.32 -4.00 -2.10
C PRO A 137 -18.42 -4.94 -3.32
N TRP A 138 -17.40 -5.76 -3.57
CA TRP A 138 -17.28 -6.61 -4.76
C TRP A 138 -16.99 -8.05 -4.41
N TRP A 139 -17.35 -8.99 -5.28
CA TRP A 139 -16.98 -10.40 -5.14
C TRP A 139 -15.52 -10.65 -5.50
N THR A 140 -14.61 -10.05 -4.76
CA THR A 140 -13.16 -10.25 -4.91
C THR A 140 -12.76 -11.69 -4.62
N ALA A 141 -11.53 -12.06 -5.00
CA ALA A 141 -10.98 -13.38 -4.68
C ALA A 141 -10.94 -13.64 -3.16
N THR A 142 -10.81 -12.61 -2.34
CA THR A 142 -10.86 -12.69 -0.88
C THR A 142 -12.29 -12.91 -0.38
N ALA A 143 -13.26 -12.14 -0.89
CA ALA A 143 -14.67 -12.29 -0.52
C ALA A 143 -15.21 -13.69 -0.84
N LYS A 144 -14.82 -14.26 -1.99
CA LYS A 144 -15.18 -15.64 -2.39
C LYS A 144 -14.59 -16.73 -1.48
N ARG A 145 -13.70 -16.39 -0.56
CA ARG A 145 -13.03 -17.31 0.39
C ARG A 145 -13.31 -16.96 1.85
N ALA A 146 -14.33 -16.16 2.08
CA ALA A 146 -14.81 -15.82 3.42
C ALA A 146 -16.04 -16.67 3.78
N ASP A 147 -16.21 -16.91 5.08
CA ASP A 147 -17.43 -17.55 5.62
C ASP A 147 -18.58 -16.55 5.69
N ILE A 148 -18.27 -15.29 6.00
CA ILE A 148 -19.24 -14.21 6.11
C ILE A 148 -18.72 -12.99 5.32
N VAL A 149 -19.57 -12.48 4.42
CA VAL A 149 -19.31 -11.25 3.68
C VAL A 149 -20.34 -10.20 4.06
N PHE A 150 -19.89 -9.09 4.62
CA PHE A 150 -20.71 -7.90 4.81
C PHE A 150 -20.55 -6.99 3.59
N PRO A 151 -21.62 -6.77 2.81
CA PRO A 151 -21.55 -5.86 1.67
C PRO A 151 -21.34 -4.43 2.17
N ALA A 152 -20.18 -3.85 1.84
CA ALA A 152 -19.82 -2.49 2.21
C ALA A 152 -20.18 -1.51 1.11
N THR A 153 -20.53 -0.29 1.47
CA THR A 153 -20.79 0.78 0.50
C THR A 153 -19.50 1.28 -0.14
N THR A 154 -19.61 1.66 -1.42
CA THR A 154 -18.60 2.47 -2.10
C THR A 154 -18.69 3.93 -1.64
N GLN A 155 -17.70 4.75 -2.02
CA GLN A 155 -17.69 6.19 -1.68
C GLN A 155 -18.85 6.98 -2.32
N PHE A 156 -19.49 6.48 -3.40
CA PHE A 156 -20.66 7.15 -3.99
C PHE A 156 -21.95 6.86 -3.23
N GLU A 157 -21.98 5.83 -2.42
CA GLU A 157 -23.14 5.36 -1.68
C GLU A 157 -23.23 5.92 -0.24
N ARG A 158 -22.28 6.78 0.15
CA ARG A 158 -22.25 7.45 1.47
C ARG A 158 -21.67 8.84 1.38
N SER A 159 -21.95 9.66 2.41
CA SER A 159 -21.23 10.92 2.60
C SER A 159 -19.88 10.68 3.28
N ASP A 160 -18.90 11.55 3.00
CA ASP A 160 -17.57 11.47 3.60
C ASP A 160 -16.82 12.81 3.48
N ILE A 161 -15.61 12.89 4.05
CA ILE A 161 -14.66 13.99 3.85
C ILE A 161 -13.43 13.45 3.15
N GLY A 162 -13.06 14.04 2.01
CA GLY A 162 -11.85 13.75 1.27
C GLY A 162 -10.74 14.74 1.60
N TRP A 163 -9.60 14.24 2.04
CA TRP A 163 -8.40 15.04 2.29
C TRP A 163 -7.14 14.19 2.25
N ALA A 164 -6.02 14.80 1.87
CA ALA A 164 -4.71 14.17 1.93
C ALA A 164 -3.70 15.05 2.66
N LYS A 165 -2.81 14.44 3.43
CA LYS A 165 -1.78 15.17 4.21
C LYS A 165 -0.90 16.02 3.29
N GLY A 166 -0.82 17.32 3.57
CA GLY A 166 -0.06 18.29 2.77
C GLY A 166 -0.76 18.65 1.44
N ASP A 167 -2.01 18.28 1.27
CA ASP A 167 -2.85 18.76 0.17
C ASP A 167 -3.61 20.00 0.64
N PRO A 168 -3.60 21.11 -0.13
CA PRO A 168 -4.37 22.31 0.23
C PRO A 168 -5.87 22.14 0.00
N TYR A 169 -6.31 21.07 -0.65
CA TYR A 169 -7.73 20.85 -0.91
C TYR A 169 -8.37 19.92 0.12
N ILE A 170 -9.57 20.29 0.54
CA ILE A 170 -10.48 19.47 1.33
C ILE A 170 -11.84 19.40 0.65
N PHE A 171 -12.46 18.24 0.66
CA PHE A 171 -13.70 17.96 -0.05
C PHE A 171 -14.77 17.48 0.92
N TYR A 172 -16.00 17.94 0.77
CA TYR A 172 -17.17 17.22 1.22
C TYR A 172 -17.63 16.33 0.07
N MET A 173 -17.77 15.06 0.32
CA MET A 173 -18.19 14.05 -0.65
C MET A 173 -19.62 13.65 -0.30
N PRO A 174 -20.65 14.22 -0.97
CA PRO A 174 -22.04 13.86 -0.67
C PRO A 174 -22.34 12.46 -1.19
N GLN A 175 -23.28 11.78 -0.55
CA GLN A 175 -23.88 10.57 -1.10
C GLN A 175 -24.53 10.89 -2.45
N MET A 176 -24.13 10.18 -3.50
CA MET A 176 -24.58 10.40 -4.88
C MET A 176 -25.66 9.42 -5.31
N ILE A 177 -25.61 8.20 -4.77
CA ILE A 177 -26.56 7.11 -5.06
C ILE A 177 -26.97 6.42 -3.76
N SER A 178 -28.13 5.78 -3.75
CA SER A 178 -28.52 4.93 -2.63
C SER A 178 -27.64 3.67 -2.57
N PRO A 179 -27.38 3.11 -1.37
CA PRO A 179 -26.68 1.84 -1.23
C PRO A 179 -27.33 0.74 -2.06
N VAL A 180 -26.51 -0.05 -2.75
CA VAL A 180 -26.98 -1.14 -3.59
C VAL A 180 -27.29 -2.36 -2.74
N GLY A 181 -28.49 -2.92 -2.90
CA GLY A 181 -28.90 -4.16 -2.21
C GLY A 181 -28.87 -4.04 -0.70
N LEU A 182 -28.05 -4.85 -0.04
CA LEU A 182 -27.89 -4.86 1.42
C LEU A 182 -26.64 -4.10 1.89
N ALA A 183 -25.98 -3.35 1.03
CA ALA A 183 -24.75 -2.64 1.39
C ALA A 183 -24.99 -1.60 2.48
N LYS A 184 -24.08 -1.55 3.44
CA LYS A 184 -24.05 -0.59 4.54
C LYS A 184 -22.66 0.01 4.69
N ASN A 185 -22.58 1.21 5.27
CA ASN A 185 -21.29 1.78 5.64
C ASN A 185 -20.57 0.86 6.63
N ASP A 186 -19.26 0.81 6.57
CA ASP A 186 -18.45 0.09 7.57
C ASP A 186 -18.79 0.54 8.99
N TYR A 187 -19.00 1.84 9.18
CA TYR A 187 -19.42 2.38 10.48
C TYR A 187 -20.74 1.78 10.96
N ASP A 188 -21.74 1.66 10.08
CA ASP A 188 -23.05 1.13 10.45
C ASP A 188 -22.96 -0.37 10.75
N ILE A 189 -22.16 -1.14 9.96
CA ILE A 189 -21.90 -2.55 10.22
C ILE A 189 -21.28 -2.74 11.61
N PHE A 190 -20.24 -1.96 11.94
CA PHE A 190 -19.59 -2.01 13.25
C PHE A 190 -20.50 -1.50 14.37
N SER A 191 -21.37 -0.53 14.11
CA SER A 191 -22.35 -0.05 15.08
C SER A 191 -23.36 -1.14 15.46
N GLU A 192 -23.86 -1.88 14.47
CA GLU A 192 -24.76 -3.00 14.72
C GLU A 192 -24.03 -4.13 15.47
N LEU A 193 -22.81 -4.46 15.06
CA LEU A 193 -21.98 -5.46 15.75
C LEU A 193 -21.71 -5.06 17.20
N SER A 194 -21.35 -3.79 17.46
CA SER A 194 -21.11 -3.28 18.80
C SER A 194 -22.35 -3.34 19.70
N GLY A 195 -23.54 -3.22 19.09
CA GLY A 195 -24.82 -3.44 19.77
C GLY A 195 -25.00 -4.89 20.25
N LYS A 196 -24.61 -5.86 19.41
CA LYS A 196 -24.62 -7.29 19.76
C LYS A 196 -23.59 -7.63 20.85
N LEU A 197 -22.50 -6.87 20.90
CA LEU A 197 -21.45 -7.00 21.90
C LEU A 197 -21.67 -6.15 23.15
N ASN A 198 -22.84 -5.50 23.29
CA ASN A 198 -23.22 -4.63 24.42
C ASN A 198 -22.24 -3.46 24.65
N CYS A 199 -21.68 -2.90 23.59
CA CYS A 199 -20.77 -1.76 23.68
C CYS A 199 -21.09 -0.63 22.67
N LYS A 200 -22.35 -0.57 22.16
CA LYS A 200 -22.76 0.37 21.12
C LYS A 200 -22.50 1.83 21.50
N GLU A 201 -22.95 2.25 22.68
CA GLU A 201 -22.76 3.63 23.15
C GLU A 201 -21.28 4.01 23.24
N LYS A 202 -20.45 3.10 23.77
CA LYS A 202 -19.01 3.30 23.88
C LYS A 202 -18.33 3.41 22.50
N PHE A 203 -18.82 2.67 21.51
CA PHE A 203 -18.29 2.69 20.15
C PHE A 203 -18.80 3.91 19.37
N THR A 204 -20.09 4.18 19.40
CA THR A 204 -20.72 5.21 18.58
C THR A 204 -20.77 6.59 19.23
N HIS A 205 -20.64 6.68 20.55
CA HIS A 205 -20.96 7.88 21.33
C HIS A 205 -22.38 8.40 21.04
N ASN A 206 -23.30 7.50 20.70
CA ASN A 206 -24.67 7.78 20.26
C ASN A 206 -24.76 8.69 19.03
N GLN A 207 -23.77 8.67 18.16
CA GLN A 207 -23.72 9.45 16.92
C GLN A 207 -23.94 8.58 15.70
N SER A 208 -24.61 9.12 14.71
CA SER A 208 -24.69 8.58 13.36
C SER A 208 -23.41 8.88 12.56
N SER A 209 -23.28 8.26 11.39
CA SER A 209 -22.18 8.51 10.45
C SER A 209 -22.08 9.99 10.07
N ASP A 210 -23.22 10.64 9.75
CA ASP A 210 -23.24 12.04 9.35
C ASP A 210 -22.90 12.98 10.51
N GLU A 211 -23.34 12.68 11.73
CA GLU A 211 -22.97 13.44 12.93
C GLU A 211 -21.46 13.32 13.21
N TRP A 212 -20.87 12.15 12.99
CA TRP A 212 -19.43 11.97 13.10
C TRP A 212 -18.68 12.80 12.07
N ILE A 213 -19.09 12.78 10.79
CA ILE A 213 -18.49 13.59 9.72
C ILE A 213 -18.48 15.06 10.13
N LYS A 214 -19.62 15.58 10.61
CA LYS A 214 -19.73 16.95 11.06
C LYS A 214 -18.80 17.24 12.25
N ASN A 215 -18.81 16.40 13.27
CA ASN A 215 -18.02 16.61 14.49
C ASN A 215 -16.51 16.56 14.23
N ILE A 216 -16.06 15.63 13.38
CA ILE A 216 -14.65 15.54 12.96
C ILE A 216 -14.25 16.84 12.24
N TYR A 217 -15.10 17.33 11.34
CA TYR A 217 -14.83 18.55 10.62
C TYR A 217 -14.88 19.80 11.53
N ASP A 218 -15.85 19.92 12.42
CA ASP A 218 -15.95 21.04 13.36
C ASP A 218 -14.71 21.12 14.29
N LYS A 219 -14.19 19.97 14.71
CA LYS A 219 -12.93 19.89 15.45
C LYS A 219 -11.74 20.38 14.61
N PHE A 220 -11.65 19.93 13.37
CA PHE A 220 -10.64 20.39 12.42
C PHE A 220 -10.75 21.89 12.15
N TYR A 221 -11.95 22.42 11.93
CA TYR A 221 -12.23 23.84 11.73
C TYR A 221 -11.71 24.69 12.90
N LYS A 222 -12.02 24.28 14.14
CA LYS A 222 -11.54 24.94 15.35
C LYS A 222 -10.02 24.94 15.44
N GLN A 223 -9.39 23.78 15.26
CA GLN A 223 -7.93 23.64 15.30
C GLN A 223 -7.23 24.48 14.21
N SER A 224 -7.81 24.55 13.02
CA SER A 224 -7.29 25.38 11.93
C SER A 224 -7.35 26.87 12.29
N LYS A 225 -8.47 27.32 12.84
CA LYS A 225 -8.65 28.71 13.30
C LYS A 225 -7.65 29.08 14.40
N ASP A 226 -7.42 28.19 15.35
CA ASP A 226 -6.44 28.38 16.44
C ASP A 226 -5.00 28.51 15.90
N GLN A 227 -4.73 27.92 14.74
CA GLN A 227 -3.44 28.03 14.02
C GLN A 227 -3.37 29.21 13.04
N GLY A 228 -4.43 30.05 12.98
CA GLY A 228 -4.51 31.16 12.04
C GLY A 228 -4.76 30.74 10.58
N ILE A 229 -5.21 29.51 10.37
CA ILE A 229 -5.54 28.98 9.04
C ILE A 229 -7.04 29.19 8.81
N MET A 230 -7.37 29.94 7.75
CA MET A 230 -8.77 30.16 7.37
C MET A 230 -9.28 28.93 6.59
N VAL A 231 -10.36 28.35 7.09
CA VAL A 231 -11.11 27.27 6.44
C VAL A 231 -12.60 27.58 6.52
N LEU A 232 -13.39 27.07 5.61
CA LEU A 232 -14.84 27.21 5.63
C LEU A 232 -15.44 26.45 6.84
N ASN A 233 -16.58 26.90 7.35
CA ASN A 233 -17.33 26.07 8.28
C ASN A 233 -17.99 24.89 7.54
N PHE A 234 -18.46 23.88 8.28
CA PHE A 234 -18.98 22.64 7.71
C PHE A 234 -20.15 22.87 6.73
N GLU A 235 -21.10 23.71 7.07
CA GLU A 235 -22.28 23.97 6.23
C GLU A 235 -21.87 24.63 4.91
N THR A 236 -20.96 25.59 4.94
CA THR A 236 -20.45 26.24 3.73
C THR A 236 -19.61 25.29 2.89
N LEU A 237 -18.81 24.41 3.52
CA LEU A 237 -18.08 23.37 2.79
C LEU A 237 -19.04 22.40 2.10
N LYS A 238 -20.10 22.02 2.79
CA LYS A 238 -21.15 21.14 2.27
C LYS A 238 -21.87 21.73 1.06
N GLU A 239 -22.13 23.06 1.08
CA GLU A 239 -22.72 23.75 -0.07
C GLU A 239 -21.77 23.84 -1.28
N LYS A 240 -20.47 24.04 -1.03
CA LYS A 240 -19.45 24.23 -2.07
C LYS A 240 -18.81 22.93 -2.55
N ASN A 241 -18.94 21.86 -1.79
CA ASN A 241 -18.32 20.55 -1.97
C ASN A 241 -16.79 20.53 -1.84
N PHE A 242 -16.09 21.64 -1.95
CA PHE A 242 -14.64 21.67 -1.74
C PHE A 242 -14.17 23.08 -1.33
N GLU A 243 -12.99 23.10 -0.77
CA GLU A 243 -12.23 24.31 -0.47
C GLU A 243 -10.74 24.12 -0.76
N ARG A 244 -10.10 25.16 -1.27
CA ARG A 244 -8.65 25.28 -1.27
C ARG A 244 -8.21 26.12 -0.08
N MET A 245 -7.58 25.49 0.89
CA MET A 245 -7.08 26.15 2.11
C MET A 245 -5.84 27.00 1.80
N SER A 246 -5.70 28.12 2.49
CA SER A 246 -4.52 28.99 2.38
C SER A 246 -3.37 28.47 3.26
N ILE A 247 -2.75 27.36 2.86
CA ILE A 247 -1.63 26.71 3.55
C ILE A 247 -0.35 26.66 2.72
N ASP A 248 -0.29 27.51 1.70
CA ASP A 248 0.89 27.56 0.82
C ASP A 248 2.13 28.04 1.61
N LEU A 249 3.25 27.39 1.37
CA LEU A 249 4.56 27.88 1.77
C LEU A 249 5.13 28.75 0.65
N ASN A 250 5.94 29.74 0.98
CA ASN A 250 6.72 30.44 0.00
C ASN A 250 7.65 29.45 -0.70
N GLU A 251 7.53 29.32 -2.02
CA GLU A 251 8.26 28.34 -2.82
C GLU A 251 9.77 28.42 -2.67
N GLU A 252 10.30 29.63 -2.41
CA GLU A 252 11.75 29.88 -2.29
C GLU A 252 12.36 29.26 -1.02
N ASP A 253 11.55 28.94 0.01
CA ASP A 253 12.07 28.55 1.32
C ASP A 253 12.04 27.05 1.61
N TYR A 254 11.32 26.25 0.82
CA TYR A 254 11.19 24.84 1.10
C TYR A 254 12.21 23.97 0.35
N VAL A 255 13.36 23.79 0.97
CA VAL A 255 14.35 22.79 0.53
C VAL A 255 14.50 21.75 1.63
N PRO A 256 14.09 20.48 1.39
CA PRO A 256 14.28 19.41 2.36
C PRO A 256 15.74 19.33 2.83
N PHE A 257 15.94 19.20 4.15
CA PHE A 257 17.26 19.10 4.77
C PHE A 257 18.19 20.32 4.61
N LYS A 258 17.67 21.49 4.23
CA LYS A 258 18.44 22.75 4.12
C LYS A 258 19.12 23.11 5.44
N ASP A 259 18.37 23.03 6.55
CA ASP A 259 18.86 23.40 7.88
C ASP A 259 19.89 22.39 8.40
N PHE A 260 19.65 21.09 8.21
CA PHE A 260 20.65 20.05 8.48
C PHE A 260 21.95 20.29 7.71
N ARG A 261 21.86 20.65 6.43
CA ARG A 261 23.05 20.97 5.63
C ARG A 261 23.81 22.18 6.16
N LYS A 262 23.07 23.20 6.59
CA LYS A 262 23.65 24.47 7.10
C LYS A 262 24.34 24.24 8.44
N ASP A 263 23.70 23.54 9.36
CA ASP A 263 24.21 23.24 10.70
C ASP A 263 23.68 21.87 11.16
N PRO A 264 24.43 20.79 10.92
CA PRO A 264 24.03 19.44 11.31
C PRO A 264 23.92 19.21 12.82
N LEU A 265 24.58 20.04 13.63
CA LEU A 265 24.54 19.91 15.09
C LEU A 265 23.27 20.57 15.66
N ALA A 266 22.91 21.73 15.14
CA ALA A 266 21.68 22.41 15.55
C ALA A 266 20.42 21.76 14.97
N HIS A 267 20.52 21.11 13.81
CA HIS A 267 19.41 20.47 13.10
C HIS A 267 19.71 19.00 12.73
N PRO A 268 19.93 18.13 13.74
CA PRO A 268 20.30 16.74 13.49
C PRO A 268 19.17 15.98 12.78
N LEU A 269 19.52 14.94 12.04
CA LEU A 269 18.55 14.01 11.49
C LEU A 269 17.98 13.10 12.58
N GLY A 270 16.81 12.50 12.34
CA GLY A 270 16.17 11.54 13.25
C GLY A 270 16.84 10.15 13.29
N THR A 271 18.11 10.05 12.91
CA THR A 271 18.92 8.84 12.99
C THR A 271 19.63 8.75 14.34
N PRO A 272 20.05 7.57 14.83
CA PRO A 272 20.81 7.44 16.06
C PRO A 272 22.04 8.34 16.14
N SER A 273 22.74 8.55 15.03
CA SER A 273 23.93 9.42 14.94
C SER A 273 23.59 10.90 14.75
N GLY A 274 22.34 11.25 14.47
CA GLY A 274 21.94 12.58 14.02
C GLY A 274 22.43 12.95 12.61
N LYS A 275 23.08 12.02 11.91
CA LYS A 275 23.70 12.21 10.59
C LYS A 275 23.10 11.25 9.55
N ILE A 276 23.52 11.40 8.29
CA ILE A 276 23.20 10.41 7.25
C ILE A 276 24.02 9.15 7.55
N GLU A 277 23.32 8.04 7.81
CA GLU A 277 23.96 6.75 8.12
C GLU A 277 24.18 5.93 6.85
N ILE A 278 25.41 5.83 6.41
CA ILE A 278 25.85 4.91 5.35
C ILE A 278 25.99 3.50 5.92
N TYR A 279 26.46 3.40 7.16
CA TYR A 279 26.47 2.19 7.96
C TYR A 279 25.58 2.39 9.19
N SER A 280 24.73 1.43 9.46
CA SER A 280 23.83 1.41 10.62
C SER A 280 24.25 0.30 11.59
N GLU A 281 24.78 0.67 12.72
CA GLU A 281 25.11 -0.27 13.80
C GLU A 281 23.87 -1.01 14.31
N LYS A 282 22.72 -0.32 14.35
CA LYS A 282 21.45 -0.93 14.72
C LYS A 282 21.10 -2.10 13.82
N ILE A 283 21.19 -1.93 12.49
CA ILE A 283 20.87 -2.98 11.50
C ILE A 283 21.95 -4.07 11.55
N ALA A 284 23.22 -3.71 11.63
CA ALA A 284 24.31 -4.67 11.75
C ALA A 284 24.15 -5.61 12.96
N ASN A 285 23.68 -5.09 14.09
CA ASN A 285 23.43 -5.85 15.31
C ASN A 285 22.23 -6.80 15.21
N PHE A 286 21.40 -6.72 14.18
CA PHE A 286 20.37 -7.73 13.91
C PHE A 286 20.97 -9.07 13.47
N ASN A 287 22.22 -9.08 13.00
CA ASN A 287 22.95 -10.25 12.53
C ASN A 287 22.21 -11.01 11.41
N TYR A 288 21.58 -10.28 10.49
CA TYR A 288 20.96 -10.85 9.31
C TYR A 288 21.97 -10.85 8.15
N PRO A 289 22.35 -12.02 7.64
CA PRO A 289 23.34 -12.12 6.55
C PRO A 289 22.97 -11.34 5.30
N GLU A 290 21.66 -11.20 5.06
CA GLU A 290 21.12 -10.54 3.88
C GLU A 290 21.20 -9.01 3.96
N ILE A 291 21.37 -8.44 5.18
CA ILE A 291 21.41 -6.99 5.40
C ILE A 291 22.50 -6.61 6.42
N PRO A 292 23.76 -6.52 6.01
CA PRO A 292 24.94 -6.42 6.90
C PRO A 292 25.20 -5.00 7.42
N GLY A 293 24.20 -4.19 7.69
CA GLY A 293 24.39 -2.84 8.24
C GLY A 293 24.74 -1.76 7.22
N HIS A 294 24.94 -2.11 5.97
CA HIS A 294 25.11 -1.16 4.84
C HIS A 294 24.47 -1.75 3.58
N PRO A 295 24.08 -0.94 2.60
CA PRO A 295 23.49 -1.45 1.39
C PRO A 295 24.51 -2.26 0.59
N THR A 296 24.09 -3.43 0.13
CA THR A 296 24.91 -4.34 -0.68
C THR A 296 24.20 -4.70 -1.97
N TYR A 297 24.98 -5.00 -3.01
CA TYR A 297 24.45 -5.61 -4.21
C TYR A 297 24.36 -7.12 -4.03
N ASN A 298 23.16 -7.62 -3.92
CA ASN A 298 22.90 -9.04 -3.91
C ASN A 298 22.54 -9.50 -5.34
N LYS A 299 23.40 -10.32 -5.93
CA LYS A 299 23.13 -10.85 -7.27
C LYS A 299 21.78 -11.59 -7.27
N PRO A 300 20.86 -11.26 -8.19
CA PRO A 300 19.61 -12.00 -8.30
C PRO A 300 19.85 -13.49 -8.51
N PHE A 301 19.17 -14.30 -7.73
CA PHE A 301 19.19 -15.74 -7.94
C PHE A 301 18.48 -16.06 -9.25
N LEU A 302 19.16 -16.75 -10.14
CA LEU A 302 18.60 -17.30 -11.38
C LEU A 302 18.55 -18.81 -11.22
N ASP A 303 17.35 -19.35 -11.14
CA ASP A 303 17.15 -20.79 -11.19
C ASP A 303 17.31 -21.26 -12.63
N LYS A 304 18.19 -22.25 -12.85
CA LYS A 304 18.41 -22.80 -14.18
C LYS A 304 17.17 -23.51 -14.75
N ASN A 305 16.27 -23.97 -13.88
CA ASN A 305 15.02 -24.60 -14.27
C ASN A 305 13.97 -23.58 -14.72
N PHE A 306 14.13 -22.31 -14.29
CA PHE A 306 13.24 -21.19 -14.62
C PHE A 306 14.06 -20.02 -15.19
N PRO A 307 14.56 -20.16 -16.44
CA PRO A 307 15.57 -19.24 -16.98
C PRO A 307 15.02 -17.87 -17.36
N LEU A 308 13.70 -17.69 -17.44
CA LEU A 308 13.07 -16.42 -17.79
C LEU A 308 12.83 -15.57 -16.54
N ARG A 309 13.12 -14.29 -16.65
CA ARG A 309 12.83 -13.30 -15.61
C ARG A 309 11.48 -12.63 -15.87
N LEU A 310 10.53 -12.80 -14.96
CA LEU A 310 9.24 -12.13 -15.03
C LEU A 310 9.33 -10.72 -14.42
N LEU A 311 8.86 -9.73 -15.19
CA LEU A 311 8.56 -8.37 -14.72
C LEU A 311 7.05 -8.22 -14.61
N SER A 312 6.58 -7.61 -13.52
CA SER A 312 5.15 -7.41 -13.26
C SER A 312 4.84 -5.92 -13.09
N PRO A 313 4.71 -5.15 -14.20
CA PRO A 313 4.34 -3.75 -14.16
C PRO A 313 2.88 -3.56 -13.77
N GLN A 314 2.53 -2.32 -13.41
CA GLN A 314 1.12 -1.92 -13.25
C GLN A 314 0.40 -1.99 -14.60
N PRO A 315 -0.86 -2.45 -14.64
CA PRO A 315 -1.70 -2.36 -15.85
C PRO A 315 -2.06 -0.90 -16.13
N HIS A 316 -2.41 -0.61 -17.39
CA HIS A 316 -2.83 0.74 -17.81
C HIS A 316 -4.27 1.06 -17.46
N ASP A 317 -5.12 0.06 -17.40
CA ASP A 317 -6.58 0.13 -17.36
C ASP A 317 -7.17 -0.07 -15.97
N LYS A 318 -6.36 -0.42 -14.97
CA LYS A 318 -6.80 -0.70 -13.61
C LYS A 318 -5.71 -0.42 -12.58
N LEU A 319 -6.11 -0.35 -11.31
CA LEU A 319 -5.22 -0.11 -10.18
C LEU A 319 -5.12 -1.38 -9.33
N HIS A 320 -4.00 -2.10 -9.43
CA HIS A 320 -3.81 -3.38 -8.75
C HIS A 320 -5.01 -4.31 -9.02
N SER A 321 -5.74 -4.74 -7.99
CA SER A 321 -6.94 -5.57 -8.10
C SER A 321 -8.23 -4.77 -8.24
N GLN A 322 -8.17 -3.44 -8.19
CA GLN A 322 -9.36 -2.60 -8.35
C GLN A 322 -9.79 -2.53 -9.81
N LEU A 323 -11.07 -2.26 -10.04
CA LEU A 323 -11.71 -2.13 -11.33
C LEU A 323 -11.82 -3.44 -12.15
N GLN A 324 -11.33 -4.56 -11.64
CA GLN A 324 -11.47 -5.85 -12.34
C GLN A 324 -12.95 -6.25 -12.49
N ALA A 325 -13.80 -5.91 -11.50
CA ALA A 325 -15.23 -6.17 -11.58
C ALA A 325 -15.98 -5.32 -12.62
N ALA A 326 -15.38 -4.19 -13.03
CA ALA A 326 -15.94 -3.30 -14.05
C ALA A 326 -15.51 -3.69 -15.48
N VAL A 327 -14.52 -4.57 -15.61
CA VAL A 327 -14.15 -5.16 -16.88
C VAL A 327 -15.14 -6.29 -17.16
N GLU A 328 -15.88 -6.23 -18.26
CA GLU A 328 -16.74 -7.33 -18.70
C GLU A 328 -15.93 -8.63 -18.66
N ASP A 329 -16.58 -9.70 -18.24
CA ASP A 329 -15.98 -11.04 -18.16
C ASP A 329 -15.70 -11.55 -19.59
N THR A 330 -14.77 -10.90 -20.24
CA THR A 330 -14.15 -11.46 -21.42
C THR A 330 -13.32 -12.62 -20.90
N ASN A 331 -13.49 -13.81 -21.43
CA ASN A 331 -12.64 -14.97 -21.15
C ASN A 331 -11.18 -14.73 -21.54
N ASP A 332 -10.71 -13.50 -21.39
CA ASP A 332 -9.40 -13.06 -21.82
C ASP A 332 -8.39 -13.35 -20.70
N TYR A 333 -7.49 -14.27 -21.00
CA TYR A 333 -6.32 -14.50 -20.18
C TYR A 333 -5.42 -13.26 -20.15
N ALA A 334 -4.70 -13.08 -19.03
CA ALA A 334 -3.67 -12.06 -18.94
C ALA A 334 -2.67 -12.17 -20.11
N VAL A 335 -2.13 -11.05 -20.56
CA VAL A 335 -1.17 -11.03 -21.67
C VAL A 335 0.26 -11.14 -21.13
N LEU A 336 1.00 -12.14 -21.60
CA LEU A 336 2.45 -12.23 -21.42
C LEU A 336 3.16 -11.65 -22.64
N MET A 337 4.01 -10.67 -22.44
CA MET A 337 4.89 -10.13 -23.48
C MET A 337 6.26 -10.82 -23.43
N MET A 338 6.75 -11.25 -24.59
CA MET A 338 8.01 -11.98 -24.75
C MET A 338 8.76 -11.53 -26.01
N ASN A 339 10.10 -11.63 -25.97
CA ASN A 339 10.90 -11.39 -27.17
C ASN A 339 10.70 -12.52 -28.19
N PRO A 340 10.58 -12.20 -29.51
CA PRO A 340 10.42 -13.22 -30.56
C PRO A 340 11.50 -14.32 -30.57
N LYS A 341 12.73 -14.00 -30.17
CA LYS A 341 13.83 -15.00 -30.07
C LYS A 341 13.53 -16.06 -29.00
N ASP A 342 12.98 -15.65 -27.86
CA ASP A 342 12.63 -16.57 -26.78
C ASP A 342 11.39 -17.42 -27.14
N ALA A 343 10.44 -16.85 -27.86
CA ALA A 343 9.26 -17.55 -28.37
C ALA A 343 9.64 -18.62 -29.40
N ASN A 344 10.43 -18.23 -30.40
CA ASN A 344 10.92 -19.15 -31.43
C ASN A 344 11.71 -20.34 -30.84
N ALA A 345 12.57 -20.08 -29.84
CA ALA A 345 13.32 -21.12 -29.15
C ALA A 345 12.44 -22.13 -28.40
N ARG A 346 11.16 -21.80 -28.17
CA ARG A 346 10.16 -22.63 -27.48
C ARG A 346 9.07 -23.17 -28.39
N GLY A 347 9.09 -22.80 -29.68
CA GLY A 347 8.09 -23.21 -30.66
C GLY A 347 6.68 -22.64 -30.39
N ILE A 348 6.60 -21.46 -29.80
CA ILE A 348 5.35 -20.77 -29.48
C ILE A 348 5.21 -19.49 -30.31
N SER A 349 3.97 -19.14 -30.64
CA SER A 349 3.61 -18.05 -31.55
C SER A 349 2.72 -17.02 -30.89
N ARG A 350 2.65 -15.83 -31.50
CA ARG A 350 1.74 -14.78 -31.05
C ARG A 350 0.29 -15.28 -31.03
N GLY A 351 -0.41 -15.01 -29.95
CA GLY A 351 -1.80 -15.42 -29.74
C GLY A 351 -1.97 -16.79 -29.09
N ASP A 352 -0.89 -17.57 -28.93
CA ASP A 352 -0.99 -18.86 -28.26
C ASP A 352 -1.37 -18.69 -26.80
N LEU A 353 -2.20 -19.58 -26.30
CA LEU A 353 -2.45 -19.76 -24.88
C LEU A 353 -1.29 -20.57 -24.30
N ILE A 354 -0.53 -19.96 -23.39
CA ILE A 354 0.69 -20.53 -22.83
C ILE A 354 0.57 -20.70 -21.31
N LYS A 355 1.25 -21.74 -20.80
CA LYS A 355 1.42 -21.95 -19.35
C LYS A 355 2.73 -21.34 -18.88
N ILE A 356 2.65 -20.51 -17.85
CA ILE A 356 3.77 -19.90 -17.16
C ILE A 356 3.87 -20.56 -15.79
N TRP A 357 5.07 -21.02 -15.38
CA TRP A 357 5.20 -21.72 -14.10
C TRP A 357 6.55 -21.48 -13.42
N ASN A 358 6.57 -21.75 -12.13
CA ASN A 358 7.78 -21.93 -11.33
C ASN A 358 7.52 -22.96 -10.22
N SER A 359 8.44 -23.09 -9.25
CA SER A 359 8.29 -24.04 -8.13
C SER A 359 7.11 -23.76 -7.19
N ARG A 360 6.45 -22.60 -7.28
CA ARG A 360 5.34 -22.18 -6.41
C ARG A 360 3.98 -22.32 -7.05
N GLY A 361 3.89 -22.36 -8.35
CA GLY A 361 2.62 -22.45 -9.06
C GLY A 361 2.73 -22.16 -10.54
N SER A 362 1.57 -22.13 -11.19
CA SER A 362 1.45 -21.86 -12.62
C SER A 362 0.22 -20.97 -12.89
N CYS A 363 0.22 -20.31 -14.04
CA CYS A 363 -0.92 -19.60 -14.59
C CYS A 363 -0.93 -19.67 -16.11
N LEU A 364 -2.09 -19.40 -16.70
CA LEU A 364 -2.27 -19.29 -18.14
C LEU A 364 -2.20 -17.82 -18.57
N ALA A 365 -1.68 -17.58 -19.77
CA ALA A 365 -1.64 -16.26 -20.39
C ALA A 365 -1.65 -16.38 -21.91
N THR A 366 -2.15 -15.34 -22.59
CA THR A 366 -2.02 -15.21 -24.05
C THR A 366 -0.69 -14.56 -24.39
N LEU A 367 0.01 -15.12 -25.37
CA LEU A 367 1.34 -14.65 -25.78
C LEU A 367 1.25 -13.45 -26.71
N GLU A 368 1.95 -12.37 -26.37
CA GLU A 368 2.22 -11.22 -27.23
C GLU A 368 3.73 -11.09 -27.50
N LEU A 369 4.14 -10.89 -28.73
CA LEU A 369 5.54 -10.74 -29.10
C LEU A 369 5.95 -9.26 -29.16
N LYS A 370 7.04 -8.90 -28.48
CA LYS A 370 7.59 -7.54 -28.41
C LYS A 370 9.12 -7.56 -28.54
N GLU A 371 9.64 -7.00 -29.62
CA GLU A 371 11.09 -6.86 -29.84
C GLU A 371 11.78 -5.96 -28.81
N THR A 372 11.03 -5.04 -28.21
CA THR A 372 11.53 -4.12 -27.17
C THR A 372 11.82 -4.79 -25.83
N ILE A 373 11.34 -6.01 -25.63
CA ILE A 373 11.68 -6.80 -24.43
C ILE A 373 13.01 -7.54 -24.70
N LEU A 374 13.92 -7.45 -23.74
CA LEU A 374 15.21 -8.15 -23.84
C LEU A 374 15.02 -9.67 -23.83
N PRO A 375 15.79 -10.44 -24.63
CA PRO A 375 15.83 -11.90 -24.51
C PRO A 375 16.12 -12.35 -23.05
N GLY A 376 15.44 -13.39 -22.60
CA GLY A 376 15.51 -13.89 -21.24
C GLY A 376 14.59 -13.14 -20.24
N VAL A 377 13.85 -12.13 -20.71
CA VAL A 377 12.89 -11.37 -19.89
C VAL A 377 11.49 -11.52 -20.47
N VAL A 378 10.50 -11.64 -19.59
CA VAL A 378 9.08 -11.62 -19.93
C VAL A 378 8.35 -10.61 -19.07
N SER A 379 7.25 -10.05 -19.56
CA SER A 379 6.48 -9.05 -18.83
C SER A 379 5.00 -9.40 -18.83
N MET A 380 4.40 -9.43 -17.66
CA MET A 380 2.96 -9.63 -17.47
C MET A 380 2.47 -8.66 -16.40
N ALA A 381 1.45 -7.85 -16.70
CA ALA A 381 0.91 -6.89 -15.76
C ALA A 381 0.33 -7.56 -14.51
N THR A 382 0.37 -6.84 -13.38
CA THR A 382 -0.36 -7.25 -12.16
C THR A 382 -1.85 -6.97 -12.32
N GLY A 383 -2.69 -7.43 -11.37
CA GLY A 383 -4.10 -7.02 -11.30
C GLY A 383 -5.12 -8.11 -11.58
N ALA A 384 -4.73 -9.25 -12.15
CA ALA A 384 -5.61 -10.38 -12.31
C ALA A 384 -6.07 -10.91 -10.94
N TRP A 385 -7.36 -11.20 -10.78
CA TRP A 385 -7.85 -11.83 -9.57
C TRP A 385 -7.47 -13.31 -9.53
N PHE A 386 -7.16 -13.79 -8.34
CA PHE A 386 -6.85 -15.20 -8.11
C PHE A 386 -8.11 -16.05 -8.36
N SER A 387 -8.11 -16.76 -9.45
CA SER A 387 -9.19 -17.66 -9.88
C SER A 387 -8.56 -18.95 -10.38
N PRO A 388 -8.19 -19.88 -9.46
CA PRO A 388 -7.64 -21.17 -9.85
C PRO A 388 -8.72 -21.97 -10.59
N ASP A 389 -8.32 -22.76 -11.58
CA ASP A 389 -9.13 -23.80 -12.20
C ASP A 389 -9.34 -24.99 -11.24
N GLU A 390 -10.18 -25.95 -11.63
CA GLU A 390 -10.56 -27.09 -10.77
C GLU A 390 -9.36 -27.98 -10.38
N ASP A 391 -8.31 -27.93 -11.18
CA ASP A 391 -7.07 -28.70 -10.95
C ASP A 391 -6.03 -27.93 -10.07
N GLY A 392 -6.30 -26.71 -9.64
CA GLY A 392 -5.45 -25.87 -8.79
C GLY A 392 -4.38 -25.13 -9.54
#